data_427b8f45e0751684e5095669f39fcab5
#
_entry.id   427b8f45e0751684e5095669f39fcab5
#
_cell.length_a   1.000
_cell.length_b   1.000
_cell.length_c   1.000
_cell.angle_alpha   90.00
_cell.angle_beta   90.00
_cell.angle_gamma   90.00
#
_symmetry.space_group_name_H-M   'P 1'
#
loop_
_entity.id
_entity.type
_entity.pdbx_description
1 polymer ?
#
loop_
_entity_poly.entity_id
_entity_poly.type
_entity_poly.pdbx_seq_one_letter_code
_entity_poly.pdbx_strand_id
1 'polypeptide(L)'
;MMNYRQMFYCAALAMLTACGTADRKNVGTLIGALDDNAWKSSEWISVVNAPVVTGTVNDGARAADGASWFVSTVTNEGKVERAEWMTSGLGVYDLYVSGKLVGKEVLKPGFTHPFKTKRSFTYDVTDAFDTRKGAVNQLSAQVTPGWWGDKIVTPGGSQGMFGTKCAFRGVLRVTYKDGTVRLYGTDTDNWKAGIAGPVKHAAIFDGEEYDARVAQGFLTPELLSRPEINREFKGQILPDNGAEIYMRDDIALAPVKIYVWQDITGQGDDAYGKVVVKREYADGETIEVNPGENLVVDFGQNAAAVPDFLFRAKKGTKLHCITSELLNDGNGLKSRGMDGPEGSVHRLNLRIPDTGMMLDYTFAGDGKPESYRPKNTFFGYRFVSITVTEPVTISRIRSVPVTSIAKDMETGRISTGNELVNRLISNTYWGQLSNYLSVPTDCPQRNERLGWMADTQVFAETGTFFANTSRFFHKWLQDVRDTQSPKGGYPSVAPFAQYGATEDVDMNRLGWADAGVIVPWVVWKQFGDKKVVDDSWESMERYVNHIAEAKYDFNTLKGENGNYQYADWLSYEPLESCSGKIYGPDGLKPEAVAYWNYLSACYWLMDADM
;
A
#
# COMPACT_ATOMS: atom_id res chain seq x y z
N MET A 1 -6.42 1.14 47.65
CA MET A 1 -6.42 2.53 47.18
C MET A 1 -5.62 2.58 45.89
N MET A 2 -6.32 2.63 44.75
CA MET A 2 -5.67 2.82 43.45
C MET A 2 -4.99 4.18 43.41
N ASN A 3 -3.73 4.20 42.96
CA ASN A 3 -2.91 5.41 42.91
C ASN A 3 -3.53 6.39 41.87
N TYR A 4 -3.49 7.69 42.14
CA TYR A 4 -4.09 8.75 41.27
C TYR A 4 -3.69 8.61 39.79
N ARG A 5 -2.50 8.09 39.48
CA ARG A 5 -2.05 7.77 38.11
C ARG A 5 -2.84 6.64 37.46
N GLN A 6 -3.31 5.64 38.21
CA GLN A 6 -4.12 4.54 37.69
C GLN A 6 -5.58 4.98 37.41
N MET A 7 -6.12 5.90 38.22
CA MET A 7 -7.44 6.49 37.96
C MET A 7 -7.49 7.36 36.71
N PHE A 8 -6.39 8.09 36.39
CA PHE A 8 -6.29 8.90 35.18
C PHE A 8 -6.16 8.04 33.91
N TYR A 9 -5.47 6.90 33.97
CA TYR A 9 -5.44 5.96 32.85
C TYR A 9 -6.82 5.40 32.50
N CYS A 10 -7.62 5.06 33.50
CA CYS A 10 -9.00 4.58 33.29
C CYS A 10 -9.92 5.65 32.68
N ALA A 11 -9.79 6.92 33.06
CA ALA A 11 -10.58 8.01 32.52
C ALA A 11 -10.16 8.41 31.09
N ALA A 12 -8.85 8.36 30.79
CA ALA A 12 -8.33 8.65 29.45
C ALA A 12 -8.64 7.53 28.45
N LEU A 13 -8.59 6.26 28.89
CA LEU A 13 -8.95 5.12 28.04
C LEU A 13 -10.45 5.08 27.65
N ALA A 14 -11.32 5.64 28.48
CA ALA A 14 -12.75 5.74 28.16
C ALA A 14 -13.04 6.69 26.96
N MET A 15 -12.08 7.51 26.54
CA MET A 15 -12.26 8.44 25.41
C MET A 15 -12.01 7.85 24.03
N LEU A 16 -11.50 6.61 23.91
CA LEU A 16 -11.41 5.88 22.64
C LEU A 16 -12.77 5.27 22.21
N THR A 17 -13.86 5.78 22.77
CA THR A 17 -15.21 5.34 22.43
C THR A 17 -15.67 5.95 21.14
N ALA A 18 -15.19 5.55 20.02
CA ALA A 18 -15.95 5.65 18.77
C ALA A 18 -15.08 5.49 17.53
N CYS A 19 -14.80 4.28 17.18
CA CYS A 19 -14.52 3.92 15.79
C CYS A 19 -15.83 3.51 15.09
N GLY A 20 -16.89 4.24 15.33
CA GLY A 20 -18.23 4.07 14.77
C GLY A 20 -18.71 5.38 14.14
N THR A 21 -18.57 5.50 12.84
CA THR A 21 -19.55 6.02 11.90
C THR A 21 -20.30 7.33 12.21
N ALA A 22 -19.68 8.43 11.97
CA ALA A 22 -20.24 9.66 11.41
C ALA A 22 -19.06 10.42 10.83
N ASP A 23 -19.27 11.31 9.87
CA ASP A 23 -18.25 12.18 9.27
C ASP A 23 -17.33 12.81 10.33
N ARG A 24 -16.41 12.02 10.89
CA ARG A 24 -15.42 12.52 11.83
C ARG A 24 -14.34 13.19 11.02
N LYS A 25 -14.39 14.49 11.01
CA LYS A 25 -13.36 15.32 10.46
C LYS A 25 -12.02 14.92 11.10
N ASN A 26 -11.09 14.41 10.29
CA ASN A 26 -9.74 14.15 10.74
C ASN A 26 -9.14 15.44 11.30
N VAL A 27 -8.30 15.32 12.31
CA VAL A 27 -7.60 16.43 12.94
C VAL A 27 -6.14 16.46 12.51
N GLY A 28 -5.47 17.56 12.78
CA GLY A 28 -4.06 17.72 12.45
C GLY A 28 -3.81 18.03 10.98
N THR A 29 -2.81 18.85 10.75
CA THR A 29 -2.35 19.26 9.42
C THR A 29 -0.95 18.75 9.19
N LEU A 30 -0.70 18.05 8.08
CA LEU A 30 0.64 17.62 7.68
C LEU A 30 1.52 18.86 7.46
N ILE A 31 2.68 18.87 8.10
CA ILE A 31 3.67 19.96 8.03
C ILE A 31 5.05 19.37 7.71
N GLY A 32 6.01 20.24 7.43
CA GLY A 32 7.41 19.83 7.27
C GLY A 32 7.98 19.22 8.56
N ALA A 33 9.14 18.55 8.44
CA ALA A 33 9.80 17.87 9.54
C ALA A 33 10.18 18.81 10.70
N LEU A 34 10.25 18.26 11.89
CA LEU A 34 11.00 18.83 12.99
C LEU A 34 12.51 18.68 12.72
N ASP A 35 13.34 19.36 13.54
CA ASP A 35 14.80 19.15 13.54
C ASP A 35 15.11 17.67 13.78
N ASP A 36 16.03 17.09 12.99
CA ASP A 36 16.45 15.68 13.10
C ASP A 36 17.01 15.33 14.50
N ASN A 37 17.52 16.32 15.24
CA ASN A 37 17.92 16.13 16.63
C ASN A 37 16.75 15.72 17.55
N ALA A 38 15.51 16.02 17.18
CA ALA A 38 14.35 15.60 17.95
C ALA A 38 14.28 14.07 18.09
N TRP A 39 14.72 13.31 17.09
CA TRP A 39 14.76 11.83 17.15
C TRP A 39 15.63 11.29 18.27
N LYS A 40 16.60 12.05 18.79
CA LYS A 40 17.46 11.63 19.92
C LYS A 40 16.68 11.43 21.22
N SER A 41 15.48 12.00 21.33
CA SER A 41 14.59 11.85 22.48
C SER A 41 13.67 10.64 22.40
N SER A 42 13.81 9.78 21.40
CA SER A 42 12.86 8.68 21.14
C SER A 42 13.56 7.40 20.70
N GLU A 43 12.88 6.29 20.95
CA GLU A 43 13.30 4.94 20.54
C GLU A 43 12.22 4.28 19.69
N TRP A 44 12.61 3.31 18.87
CA TRP A 44 11.66 2.37 18.27
C TRP A 44 11.13 1.45 19.36
N ILE A 45 9.82 1.36 19.51
CA ILE A 45 9.17 0.50 20.50
C ILE A 45 8.25 -0.53 19.83
N SER A 46 8.22 -1.75 20.36
CA SER A 46 7.38 -2.86 19.91
C SER A 46 6.59 -3.46 21.06
N VAL A 47 5.53 -4.19 20.72
CA VAL A 47 4.76 -4.99 21.68
C VAL A 47 5.61 -6.20 22.10
N VAL A 48 5.77 -6.39 23.42
CA VAL A 48 6.44 -7.58 23.98
C VAL A 48 5.63 -8.83 23.63
N ASN A 49 6.31 -9.88 23.16
CA ASN A 49 5.69 -11.14 22.75
C ASN A 49 4.63 -11.00 21.65
N ALA A 50 4.71 -9.93 20.83
CA ALA A 50 3.91 -9.89 19.62
C ALA A 50 4.19 -11.16 18.79
N PRO A 51 3.15 -11.81 18.25
CA PRO A 51 3.35 -12.97 17.38
C PRO A 51 4.30 -12.60 16.24
N VAL A 52 5.35 -13.37 16.10
CA VAL A 52 6.29 -13.28 14.98
C VAL A 52 5.72 -14.15 13.87
N VAL A 53 5.39 -13.55 12.75
CA VAL A 53 4.94 -14.31 11.58
C VAL A 53 6.13 -14.51 10.66
N THR A 54 6.53 -15.76 10.51
CA THR A 54 7.55 -16.19 9.55
C THR A 54 6.99 -17.38 8.77
N GLY A 55 7.18 -17.39 7.48
CA GLY A 55 6.70 -18.50 6.65
C GLY A 55 6.74 -18.16 5.16
N THR A 56 6.55 -19.16 4.33
CA THR A 56 6.43 -18.97 2.89
C THR A 56 5.01 -18.53 2.54
N VAL A 57 4.85 -17.86 1.40
CA VAL A 57 3.56 -17.37 0.90
C VAL A 57 2.47 -18.45 0.83
N ASN A 58 2.87 -19.71 0.71
CA ASN A 58 1.97 -20.85 0.45
C ASN A 58 1.53 -21.61 1.72
N ASP A 59 2.03 -21.30 2.90
CA ASP A 59 1.73 -22.07 4.12
C ASP A 59 0.49 -21.58 4.87
N GLY A 60 -0.23 -20.60 4.35
CA GLY A 60 -1.48 -20.10 4.93
C GLY A 60 -1.31 -19.42 6.29
N ALA A 61 -0.07 -19.19 6.72
CA ALA A 61 0.21 -18.51 7.97
C ALA A 61 -0.30 -17.07 7.88
N ARG A 62 -1.22 -16.70 8.76
CA ARG A 62 -1.71 -15.35 8.90
C ARG A 62 -0.72 -14.53 9.74
N ALA A 63 -0.58 -13.24 9.43
CA ALA A 63 0.01 -12.28 10.34
C ALA A 63 -0.73 -12.28 11.69
N ALA A 64 -0.09 -11.76 12.73
CA ALA A 64 -0.62 -11.76 14.10
C ALA A 64 -2.10 -11.36 14.19
N ASP A 65 -2.85 -12.06 15.03
CA ASP A 65 -4.25 -11.75 15.33
C ASP A 65 -4.38 -10.40 16.03
N GLY A 66 -4.54 -9.34 15.26
CA GLY A 66 -4.76 -8.00 15.77
C GLY A 66 -3.68 -6.99 15.39
N ALA A 67 -4.00 -5.71 15.57
CA ALA A 67 -3.08 -4.62 15.38
C ALA A 67 -2.26 -4.35 16.66
N SER A 68 -1.01 -3.90 16.47
CA SER A 68 -0.18 -3.38 17.55
C SER A 68 -0.64 -1.97 17.91
N TRP A 69 -0.98 -1.75 19.18
CA TRP A 69 -1.34 -0.43 19.71
C TRP A 69 -0.29 0.08 20.65
N PHE A 70 0.02 1.36 20.51
CA PHE A 70 0.96 2.10 21.35
C PHE A 70 0.22 3.30 21.92
N VAL A 71 0.29 3.49 23.24
CA VAL A 71 -0.50 4.51 23.94
C VAL A 71 0.39 5.22 24.97
N SER A 72 0.29 6.55 25.01
CA SER A 72 0.88 7.40 26.03
C SER A 72 -0.03 8.55 26.38
N THR A 73 0.25 9.22 27.49
CA THR A 73 -0.46 10.45 27.92
C THR A 73 0.53 11.55 28.21
N VAL A 74 0.18 12.76 27.78
CA VAL A 74 0.95 13.99 28.07
C VAL A 74 0.11 14.92 28.90
N THR A 75 0.64 15.33 30.06
CA THR A 75 0.01 16.37 30.91
C THR A 75 0.65 17.72 30.61
N ASN A 76 -0.14 18.71 30.27
CA ASN A 76 0.34 20.03 29.93
C ASN A 76 0.94 20.76 31.15
N GLU A 77 2.22 21.11 31.10
CA GLU A 77 2.89 21.90 32.15
C GLU A 77 2.44 23.37 32.17
N GLY A 78 2.04 23.90 31.03
CA GLY A 78 1.55 25.27 30.80
C GLY A 78 0.36 25.29 29.86
N LYS A 79 -0.10 26.49 29.49
CA LYS A 79 -1.07 26.66 28.40
C LYS A 79 -0.36 26.37 27.07
N VAL A 80 -0.83 25.39 26.32
CA VAL A 80 -0.24 25.01 25.03
C VAL A 80 -0.51 26.09 23.99
N GLU A 81 0.53 26.44 23.26
CA GLU A 81 0.46 27.30 22.06
C GLU A 81 0.44 26.45 20.79
N ARG A 82 1.34 25.45 20.73
CA ARG A 82 1.47 24.57 19.57
C ARG A 82 1.87 23.16 20.01
N ALA A 83 1.31 22.14 19.34
CA ALA A 83 1.66 20.75 19.50
C ALA A 83 1.94 20.13 18.12
N GLU A 84 3.15 19.59 17.92
CA GLU A 84 3.59 19.01 16.65
C GLU A 84 4.11 17.60 16.88
N TRP A 85 3.56 16.65 16.15
CA TRP A 85 3.87 15.22 16.34
C TRP A 85 4.54 14.64 15.10
N MET A 86 5.84 14.35 15.22
CA MET A 86 6.66 13.68 14.19
C MET A 86 6.70 12.18 14.49
N THR A 87 6.40 11.36 13.50
CA THR A 87 6.22 9.91 13.66
C THR A 87 6.75 9.11 12.50
N SER A 88 7.10 7.85 12.77
CA SER A 88 7.40 6.82 11.76
C SER A 88 6.98 5.45 12.27
N GLY A 89 6.85 4.46 11.37
CA GLY A 89 6.43 3.09 11.70
C GLY A 89 7.24 2.02 10.98
N LEU A 90 7.46 0.92 11.65
CA LEU A 90 7.82 -0.36 11.03
C LEU A 90 6.52 -1.15 10.88
N GLY A 91 5.90 -1.01 9.73
CA GLY A 91 4.53 -1.40 9.42
C GLY A 91 3.72 -0.22 8.91
N VAL A 92 2.45 -0.44 8.63
CA VAL A 92 1.48 0.62 8.28
C VAL A 92 0.82 1.13 9.54
N TYR A 93 0.70 2.46 9.70
CA TYR A 93 0.20 3.03 10.94
C TYR A 93 -0.83 4.16 10.77
N ASP A 94 -1.74 4.23 11.73
CA ASP A 94 -2.64 5.35 11.98
C ASP A 94 -2.35 6.00 13.33
N LEU A 95 -2.61 7.30 13.45
CA LEU A 95 -2.36 8.11 14.64
C LEU A 95 -3.65 8.66 15.22
N TYR A 96 -3.71 8.76 16.55
CA TYR A 96 -4.86 9.33 17.24
C TYR A 96 -4.41 10.25 18.37
N VAL A 97 -5.05 11.42 18.48
CA VAL A 97 -4.94 12.30 19.65
C VAL A 97 -6.29 12.33 20.34
N SER A 98 -6.34 11.89 21.58
CA SER A 98 -7.59 11.80 22.39
C SER A 98 -8.74 11.15 21.60
N GLY A 99 -8.45 10.06 20.89
CA GLY A 99 -9.38 9.26 20.09
C GLY A 99 -9.75 9.84 18.73
N LYS A 100 -9.21 11.00 18.34
CA LYS A 100 -9.43 11.60 17.01
C LYS A 100 -8.34 11.18 16.05
N LEU A 101 -8.70 10.69 14.87
CA LEU A 101 -7.75 10.29 13.81
C LEU A 101 -6.97 11.50 13.28
N VAL A 102 -5.64 11.37 13.21
CA VAL A 102 -4.71 12.43 12.77
C VAL A 102 -4.31 12.22 11.31
N GLY A 103 -4.44 13.30 10.52
CA GLY A 103 -4.08 13.31 9.11
C GLY A 103 -5.13 12.63 8.22
N LYS A 104 -4.98 12.82 6.92
CA LYS A 104 -5.83 12.20 5.88
C LYS A 104 -5.06 11.16 5.07
N GLU A 105 -3.76 11.12 5.23
CA GLU A 105 -2.85 10.21 4.57
C GLU A 105 -3.04 8.80 5.14
N VAL A 106 -3.10 7.81 4.27
CA VAL A 106 -3.27 6.40 4.62
C VAL A 106 -2.01 5.60 4.31
N LEU A 107 -1.92 4.38 4.82
CA LEU A 107 -0.82 3.44 4.57
C LEU A 107 0.58 4.03 4.87
N LYS A 108 0.66 4.97 5.83
CA LYS A 108 1.95 5.52 6.29
C LYS A 108 2.83 4.44 6.91
N PRO A 109 4.16 4.45 6.75
CA PRO A 109 4.97 5.46 6.09
C PRO A 109 5.19 5.20 4.59
N GLY A 110 4.45 4.28 3.97
CA GLY A 110 4.64 3.83 2.61
C GLY A 110 5.74 2.77 2.45
N PHE A 111 5.99 2.37 1.21
CA PHE A 111 7.01 1.40 0.86
C PHE A 111 8.34 2.12 0.56
N THR A 112 9.38 1.84 1.34
CA THR A 112 10.74 2.37 1.20
C THR A 112 11.75 1.24 1.29
N HIS A 113 13.03 1.53 1.00
CA HIS A 113 14.08 0.53 1.18
C HIS A 113 14.05 -0.01 2.63
N PRO A 114 13.83 -1.32 2.82
CA PRO A 114 13.48 -1.86 4.12
C PRO A 114 14.54 -1.64 5.20
N PHE A 115 15.82 -1.64 4.83
CA PHE A 115 16.94 -1.57 5.77
C PHE A 115 17.64 -0.20 5.83
N LYS A 116 17.47 0.66 4.81
CA LYS A 116 18.21 1.93 4.71
C LYS A 116 17.38 3.15 5.06
N THR A 117 16.10 3.21 4.63
CA THR A 117 15.30 4.44 4.79
C THR A 117 13.87 4.15 5.24
N LYS A 118 13.38 4.91 6.22
CA LYS A 118 11.96 5.06 6.55
C LYS A 118 11.55 6.52 6.41
N ARG A 119 10.25 6.76 6.15
CA ARG A 119 9.70 8.13 6.06
C ARG A 119 9.06 8.53 7.37
N SER A 120 9.22 9.78 7.74
CA SER A 120 8.51 10.39 8.86
C SER A 120 7.43 11.35 8.38
N PHE A 121 6.34 11.37 9.13
CA PHE A 121 5.22 12.29 8.95
C PHE A 121 5.11 13.17 10.17
N THR A 122 5.02 14.47 9.97
CA THR A 122 4.90 15.44 11.05
C THR A 122 3.59 16.21 10.91
N TYR A 123 2.80 16.20 11.97
CA TYR A 123 1.50 16.87 12.02
C TYR A 123 1.48 17.96 13.07
N ASP A 124 0.96 19.14 12.71
CA ASP A 124 0.46 20.09 13.70
C ASP A 124 -0.86 19.52 14.25
N VAL A 125 -0.88 19.09 15.48
CA VAL A 125 -2.02 18.46 16.15
C VAL A 125 -2.65 19.36 17.21
N THR A 126 -2.36 20.65 17.17
CA THR A 126 -2.85 21.63 18.17
C THR A 126 -4.37 21.67 18.26
N ASP A 127 -5.06 21.49 17.13
CA ASP A 127 -6.54 21.45 17.05
C ASP A 127 -7.16 20.21 17.73
N ALA A 128 -6.37 19.17 17.95
CA ALA A 128 -6.77 17.95 18.64
C ALA A 128 -6.49 18.00 20.13
N PHE A 129 -5.59 18.87 20.57
CA PHE A 129 -5.15 18.98 21.96
C PHE A 129 -6.16 19.77 22.82
N ASP A 130 -6.37 19.32 24.07
CA ASP A 130 -6.84 20.21 25.11
C ASP A 130 -5.66 21.08 25.56
N THR A 131 -5.68 22.36 25.19
CA THR A 131 -4.55 23.28 25.37
C THR A 131 -4.43 23.87 26.77
N ARG A 132 -5.35 23.56 27.70
CA ARG A 132 -5.35 24.09 29.06
C ARG A 132 -4.18 23.53 29.87
N LYS A 133 -3.61 24.33 30.76
CA LYS A 133 -2.64 23.86 31.76
C LYS A 133 -3.24 22.72 32.60
N GLY A 134 -2.49 21.67 32.81
CA GLY A 134 -2.92 20.49 33.58
C GLY A 134 -3.83 19.53 32.83
N ALA A 135 -4.28 19.86 31.62
CA ALA A 135 -5.04 18.95 30.79
C ALA A 135 -4.18 17.75 30.36
N VAL A 136 -4.81 16.57 30.27
CA VAL A 136 -4.19 15.33 29.83
C VAL A 136 -4.63 15.02 28.41
N ASN A 137 -3.65 14.86 27.52
CA ASN A 137 -3.86 14.48 26.14
C ASN A 137 -3.34 13.07 25.91
N GLN A 138 -4.16 12.20 25.34
CA GLN A 138 -3.77 10.84 24.98
C GLN A 138 -3.21 10.81 23.56
N LEU A 139 -2.07 10.18 23.39
CA LEU A 139 -1.47 9.83 22.10
C LEU A 139 -1.63 8.35 21.87
N SER A 140 -2.06 7.95 20.68
CA SER A 140 -2.14 6.53 20.32
C SER A 140 -1.71 6.31 18.87
N ALA A 141 -1.04 5.19 18.63
CA ALA A 141 -0.73 4.71 17.29
C ALA A 141 -1.21 3.26 17.14
N GLN A 142 -1.90 2.97 16.05
CA GLN A 142 -2.18 1.61 15.59
C GLN A 142 -1.17 1.26 14.51
N VAL A 143 -0.54 0.09 14.59
CA VAL A 143 0.43 -0.38 13.59
C VAL A 143 0.06 -1.80 13.16
N THR A 144 0.02 -2.03 11.84
CA THR A 144 -0.17 -3.34 11.21
C THR A 144 1.06 -3.70 10.38
N PRO A 145 1.28 -4.97 9.99
CA PRO A 145 2.51 -5.40 9.33
C PRO A 145 2.89 -4.60 8.08
N GLY A 146 1.95 -4.31 7.19
CA GLY A 146 2.19 -3.53 5.97
C GLY A 146 3.39 -4.04 5.16
N TRP A 147 4.10 -3.16 4.48
CA TRP A 147 5.30 -3.53 3.72
C TRP A 147 6.51 -3.96 4.56
N TRP A 148 6.45 -3.85 5.88
CA TRP A 148 7.54 -4.25 6.77
C TRP A 148 7.48 -5.73 7.14
N GLY A 149 6.34 -6.18 7.63
CA GLY A 149 6.19 -7.51 8.22
C GLY A 149 5.27 -8.45 7.43
N ASP A 150 4.61 -7.95 6.37
CA ASP A 150 3.72 -8.75 5.55
C ASP A 150 4.45 -9.46 4.40
N LYS A 151 3.71 -10.23 3.62
CA LYS A 151 4.18 -10.84 2.39
C LYS A 151 4.54 -9.75 1.38
N ILE A 152 5.80 -9.67 1.01
CA ILE A 152 6.18 -8.98 -0.22
C ILE A 152 6.34 -10.08 -1.25
N VAL A 153 5.41 -10.14 -2.19
CA VAL A 153 5.32 -11.31 -3.00
C VAL A 153 5.93 -11.12 -4.35
N THR A 154 7.03 -11.74 -4.40
CA THR A 154 7.51 -12.33 -5.63
C THR A 154 7.39 -13.86 -5.50
N PRO A 155 7.48 -14.65 -6.59
CA PRO A 155 7.59 -16.09 -6.48
C PRO A 155 8.66 -16.46 -5.44
N GLY A 156 8.26 -17.04 -4.31
CA GLY A 156 9.14 -17.36 -3.18
C GLY A 156 9.23 -16.30 -2.07
N GLY A 157 8.43 -15.23 -2.08
CA GLY A 157 8.35 -14.26 -0.99
C GLY A 157 7.86 -14.87 0.32
N SER A 158 8.36 -14.35 1.44
CA SER A 158 8.04 -14.81 2.79
C SER A 158 7.42 -13.68 3.61
N GLN A 159 6.62 -14.06 4.61
CA GLN A 159 6.20 -13.13 5.66
C GLN A 159 7.39 -12.79 6.57
N GLY A 160 7.40 -11.58 7.13
CA GLY A 160 8.47 -11.13 8.02
C GLY A 160 9.83 -11.00 7.35
N MET A 161 9.87 -10.85 6.03
CA MET A 161 11.11 -10.80 5.26
C MET A 161 12.01 -9.63 5.66
N PHE A 162 11.43 -8.48 5.95
CA PHE A 162 12.19 -7.29 6.32
C PHE A 162 12.26 -7.07 7.82
N GLY A 163 11.26 -7.54 8.56
CA GLY A 163 11.21 -7.48 10.00
C GLY A 163 10.08 -8.31 10.57
N THR A 164 10.24 -8.72 11.81
CA THR A 164 9.35 -9.70 12.45
C THR A 164 8.33 -9.07 13.36
N LYS A 165 8.57 -7.84 13.81
CA LYS A 165 7.70 -7.11 14.75
C LYS A 165 7.35 -5.72 14.21
N CYS A 166 6.09 -5.36 14.31
CA CYS A 166 5.68 -3.98 14.13
C CYS A 166 6.31 -3.10 15.19
N ALA A 167 6.73 -1.89 14.82
CA ALA A 167 7.24 -0.92 15.75
C ALA A 167 6.74 0.49 15.44
N PHE A 168 6.75 1.33 16.48
CA PHE A 168 6.39 2.74 16.37
C PHE A 168 7.50 3.61 16.96
N ARG A 169 7.76 4.75 16.34
CA ARG A 169 8.64 5.78 16.84
C ARG A 169 8.02 7.15 16.61
N GLY A 170 8.03 7.99 17.64
CA GLY A 170 7.48 9.34 17.53
C GLY A 170 8.05 10.29 18.54
N VAL A 171 8.00 11.60 18.20
CA VAL A 171 8.35 12.72 19.07
C VAL A 171 7.25 13.76 18.96
N LEU A 172 6.62 14.08 20.08
CA LEU A 172 5.73 15.22 20.20
C LEU A 172 6.51 16.41 20.74
N ARG A 173 6.50 17.51 20.01
CA ARG A 173 6.99 18.82 20.45
C ARG A 173 5.80 19.65 20.92
N VAL A 174 5.83 20.09 22.19
CA VAL A 174 4.84 21.01 22.74
C VAL A 174 5.51 22.33 23.05
N THR A 175 5.00 23.41 22.45
CA THR A 175 5.38 24.79 22.75
C THR A 175 4.30 25.41 23.62
N TYR A 176 4.69 25.94 24.77
CA TYR A 176 3.81 26.61 25.70
C TYR A 176 3.80 28.13 25.48
N LYS A 177 2.73 28.81 25.93
CA LYS A 177 2.56 30.26 25.78
C LYS A 177 3.66 31.12 26.42
N ASP A 178 4.40 30.58 27.37
CA ASP A 178 5.57 31.22 27.97
C ASP A 178 6.88 31.03 27.19
N GLY A 179 6.81 30.39 26.02
CA GLY A 179 7.94 30.10 25.16
C GLY A 179 8.69 28.81 25.53
N THR A 180 8.29 28.13 26.60
CA THR A 180 8.90 26.84 27.00
C THR A 180 8.57 25.77 25.95
N VAL A 181 9.57 24.96 25.58
CA VAL A 181 9.42 23.83 24.66
C VAL A 181 9.71 22.53 25.39
N ARG A 182 8.88 21.52 25.17
CA ARG A 182 9.07 20.14 25.67
C ARG A 182 8.99 19.14 24.54
N LEU A 183 9.84 18.12 24.61
CA LEU A 183 9.83 16.97 23.72
C LEU A 183 9.38 15.72 24.51
N TYR A 184 8.41 14.99 23.95
CA TYR A 184 7.91 13.73 24.50
C TYR A 184 8.12 12.64 23.43
N GLY A 185 9.17 11.84 23.63
CA GLY A 185 9.52 10.75 22.71
C GLY A 185 8.87 9.43 23.08
N THR A 186 8.92 8.49 22.15
CA THR A 186 8.62 7.09 22.44
C THR A 186 9.73 6.47 23.27
N ASP A 187 9.36 5.81 24.35
CA ASP A 187 10.24 5.11 25.28
C ASP A 187 9.49 3.93 25.95
N THR A 188 10.20 3.17 26.78
CA THR A 188 9.59 2.04 27.50
C THR A 188 8.96 2.40 28.84
N ASP A 189 9.14 3.60 29.35
CA ASP A 189 8.65 4.00 30.67
C ASP A 189 7.33 4.74 30.60
N ASN A 190 7.18 5.62 29.60
CA ASN A 190 6.00 6.48 29.44
C ASN A 190 4.99 5.94 28.42
N TRP A 191 5.38 4.95 27.61
CA TRP A 191 4.49 4.29 26.65
C TRP A 191 4.04 2.92 27.16
N LYS A 192 2.85 2.54 26.71
CA LYS A 192 2.28 1.19 26.86
C LYS A 192 1.95 0.65 25.49
N ALA A 193 2.02 -0.68 25.35
CA ALA A 193 1.73 -1.35 24.08
C ALA A 193 1.00 -2.67 24.29
N GLY A 194 0.22 -3.07 23.29
CA GLY A 194 -0.52 -4.34 23.31
C GLY A 194 -1.14 -4.67 21.96
N ILE A 195 -1.52 -5.92 21.76
CA ILE A 195 -2.30 -6.37 20.60
C ILE A 195 -3.76 -6.25 20.95
N ALA A 196 -4.52 -5.47 20.19
CA ALA A 196 -5.92 -5.19 20.51
C ALA A 196 -6.68 -4.66 19.29
N GLY A 197 -7.97 -4.45 19.49
CA GLY A 197 -8.85 -3.66 18.62
C GLY A 197 -9.64 -4.47 17.60
N PRO A 198 -10.39 -3.75 16.77
CA PRO A 198 -11.31 -4.35 15.81
C PRO A 198 -10.61 -4.97 14.58
N VAL A 199 -9.42 -4.49 14.22
CA VAL A 199 -8.62 -5.07 13.13
C VAL A 199 -8.02 -6.37 13.64
N LYS A 200 -8.56 -7.52 13.21
CA LYS A 200 -8.12 -8.86 13.60
C LYS A 200 -6.99 -9.37 12.73
N HIS A 201 -7.02 -9.02 11.47
CA HIS A 201 -5.97 -9.27 10.52
C HIS A 201 -5.89 -8.09 9.56
N ALA A 202 -4.68 -7.72 9.15
CA ALA A 202 -4.46 -6.75 8.08
C ALA A 202 -3.14 -7.04 7.38
N ALA A 203 -3.22 -7.11 6.06
CA ALA A 203 -2.09 -7.33 5.18
C ALA A 203 -2.30 -6.56 3.87
N ILE A 204 -1.23 -6.02 3.31
CA ILE A 204 -1.30 -5.26 2.05
C ILE A 204 -1.90 -6.11 0.93
N PHE A 205 -1.54 -7.39 0.86
CA PHE A 205 -2.01 -8.30 -0.18
C PHE A 205 -3.24 -9.12 0.21
N ASP A 206 -3.27 -9.65 1.43
CA ASP A 206 -4.34 -10.56 1.84
C ASP A 206 -5.66 -9.81 2.13
N GLY A 207 -5.56 -8.55 2.57
CA GLY A 207 -6.73 -7.75 2.88
C GLY A 207 -6.90 -7.46 4.37
N GLU A 208 -8.14 -7.32 4.82
CA GLU A 208 -8.43 -6.92 6.20
C GLU A 208 -9.60 -7.73 6.78
N GLU A 209 -9.45 -8.23 8.02
CA GLU A 209 -10.52 -8.78 8.84
C GLU A 209 -10.83 -7.81 9.98
N TYR A 210 -12.09 -7.37 10.06
CA TYR A 210 -12.56 -6.37 11.01
C TYR A 210 -13.73 -6.88 11.85
N ASP A 211 -13.60 -6.80 13.17
CA ASP A 211 -14.67 -7.17 14.12
C ASP A 211 -15.22 -5.92 14.82
N ALA A 212 -16.35 -5.43 14.34
CA ALA A 212 -16.98 -4.24 14.88
C ALA A 212 -17.51 -4.41 16.32
N ARG A 213 -17.69 -5.64 16.80
CA ARG A 213 -18.16 -5.92 18.17
C ARG A 213 -17.16 -5.44 19.23
N VAL A 214 -15.88 -5.33 18.86
CA VAL A 214 -14.79 -4.91 19.74
C VAL A 214 -14.25 -3.52 19.38
N ALA A 215 -14.98 -2.74 18.58
CA ALA A 215 -14.52 -1.43 18.13
C ALA A 215 -14.54 -0.34 19.22
N GLN A 216 -15.14 -0.61 20.38
CA GLN A 216 -15.27 0.36 21.47
C GLN A 216 -14.63 -0.18 22.75
N GLY A 217 -13.87 0.69 23.44
CA GLY A 217 -13.34 0.40 24.77
C GLY A 217 -12.32 -0.74 24.84
N PHE A 218 -11.72 -1.10 23.72
CA PHE A 218 -10.81 -2.26 23.65
C PHE A 218 -9.42 -2.00 24.24
N LEU A 219 -8.99 -0.74 24.35
CA LEU A 219 -7.70 -0.41 24.97
C LEU A 219 -7.88 -0.33 26.50
N THR A 220 -7.90 -1.46 27.14
CA THR A 220 -7.94 -1.55 28.60
C THR A 220 -6.55 -1.68 29.20
N PRO A 221 -6.33 -1.27 30.48
CA PRO A 221 -5.02 -1.40 31.11
C PRO A 221 -4.46 -2.84 31.12
N GLU A 222 -5.34 -3.82 31.16
CA GLU A 222 -4.97 -5.26 31.20
C GLU A 222 -4.37 -5.73 29.87
N LEU A 223 -4.75 -5.10 28.75
CA LEU A 223 -4.23 -5.42 27.41
C LEU A 223 -2.93 -4.65 27.09
N LEU A 224 -2.56 -3.69 27.92
CA LEU A 224 -1.40 -2.83 27.68
C LEU A 224 -0.30 -3.15 28.68
N SER A 225 0.89 -3.39 28.19
CA SER A 225 2.10 -3.64 28.96
C SER A 225 3.21 -2.64 28.62
N ARG A 226 4.31 -2.68 29.35
CA ARG A 226 5.53 -1.93 29.02
C ARG A 226 6.05 -2.45 27.66
N PRO A 227 6.31 -1.59 26.65
CA PRO A 227 6.87 -2.03 25.38
C PRO A 227 8.34 -2.43 25.53
N GLU A 228 8.87 -3.11 24.53
CA GLU A 228 10.31 -3.35 24.38
C GLU A 228 10.92 -2.41 23.34
N ILE A 229 12.24 -2.20 23.44
CA ILE A 229 13.00 -1.49 22.41
C ILE A 229 13.18 -2.39 21.20
N ASN A 230 12.75 -1.92 20.04
CA ASN A 230 12.99 -2.59 18.77
C ASN A 230 14.35 -2.14 18.19
N ARG A 231 15.15 -3.09 17.71
CA ARG A 231 16.48 -2.85 17.12
C ARG A 231 16.62 -3.44 15.71
N GLU A 232 15.52 -3.83 15.10
CA GLU A 232 15.54 -4.45 13.76
C GLU A 232 15.94 -3.44 12.68
N PHE A 233 15.43 -2.20 12.76
CA PHE A 233 15.77 -1.14 11.81
C PHE A 233 16.93 -0.28 12.31
N LYS A 234 17.96 -0.14 11.47
CA LYS A 234 19.19 0.63 11.78
C LYS A 234 19.46 1.76 10.77
N GLY A 235 18.57 1.90 9.78
CA GLY A 235 18.68 2.93 8.76
C GLY A 235 18.30 4.32 9.25
N GLN A 236 18.20 5.25 8.33
CA GLN A 236 17.83 6.64 8.58
C GLN A 236 16.31 6.85 8.49
N ILE A 237 15.81 7.85 9.19
CA ILE A 237 14.44 8.34 9.04
C ILE A 237 14.51 9.68 8.34
N LEU A 238 13.93 9.76 7.15
CA LEU A 238 13.86 10.99 6.36
C LEU A 238 12.42 11.53 6.36
N PRO A 239 12.25 12.85 6.29
CA PRO A 239 10.92 13.43 6.10
C PRO A 239 10.26 12.87 4.85
N ASP A 240 8.94 12.66 4.90
CA ASP A 240 8.19 12.37 3.69
C ASP A 240 8.25 13.58 2.75
N ASN A 241 8.42 13.33 1.47
CA ASN A 241 8.66 14.35 0.47
C ASN A 241 7.73 14.22 -0.74
N GLY A 242 6.57 13.57 -0.57
CA GLY A 242 5.51 13.67 -1.55
C GLY A 242 5.06 12.40 -2.24
N ALA A 243 5.26 11.26 -1.62
CA ALA A 243 4.61 10.02 -2.05
C ALA A 243 3.55 9.54 -1.03
N GLU A 244 2.97 10.50 -0.31
CA GLU A 244 1.86 10.26 0.60
C GLU A 244 0.71 9.60 -0.16
N ILE A 245 0.01 8.69 0.51
CA ILE A 245 -1.09 7.94 -0.10
C ILE A 245 -2.41 8.51 0.41
N TYR A 246 -3.36 8.70 -0.50
CA TYR A 246 -4.67 9.28 -0.22
C TYR A 246 -5.81 8.37 -0.69
N MET A 247 -6.91 8.39 0.04
CA MET A 247 -8.20 7.92 -0.44
C MET A 247 -8.91 9.09 -1.14
N ARG A 248 -9.22 8.93 -2.44
CA ARG A 248 -9.75 9.98 -3.31
C ARG A 248 -11.28 9.91 -3.38
N ASP A 249 -11.95 10.43 -2.33
CA ASP A 249 -13.41 10.50 -2.27
C ASP A 249 -14.01 11.36 -3.41
N ASP A 250 -13.25 12.31 -3.92
CA ASP A 250 -13.67 13.21 -5.02
C ASP A 250 -13.83 12.50 -6.38
N ILE A 251 -13.23 11.34 -6.53
CA ILE A 251 -13.36 10.47 -7.72
C ILE A 251 -13.85 9.06 -7.36
N ALA A 252 -14.54 8.93 -6.22
CA ALA A 252 -15.13 7.66 -5.82
C ALA A 252 -16.14 7.16 -6.85
N LEU A 253 -16.07 5.87 -7.16
CA LEU A 253 -16.88 5.23 -8.19
C LEU A 253 -18.19 4.71 -7.59
N ALA A 254 -19.28 5.09 -8.20
CA ALA A 254 -20.60 4.50 -7.95
C ALA A 254 -20.77 3.20 -8.76
N PRO A 255 -21.62 2.26 -8.31
CA PRO A 255 -21.95 1.08 -9.09
C PRO A 255 -22.63 1.43 -10.42
N VAL A 256 -22.24 0.73 -11.49
CA VAL A 256 -22.92 0.79 -12.80
C VAL A 256 -23.82 -0.41 -13.03
N LYS A 257 -23.59 -1.51 -12.29
CA LYS A 257 -24.44 -2.69 -12.30
C LYS A 257 -24.35 -3.40 -10.95
N ILE A 258 -25.51 -3.82 -10.42
CA ILE A 258 -25.64 -4.53 -9.14
C ILE A 258 -26.61 -5.69 -9.36
N TYR A 259 -26.18 -6.91 -9.04
CA TYR A 259 -27.08 -8.07 -9.08
C TYR A 259 -26.76 -9.09 -8.01
N VAL A 260 -27.80 -9.77 -7.56
CA VAL A 260 -27.72 -10.92 -6.66
C VAL A 260 -28.05 -12.17 -7.47
N TRP A 261 -27.17 -13.16 -7.36
CA TRP A 261 -27.39 -14.45 -8.01
C TRP A 261 -27.34 -15.59 -6.99
N GLN A 262 -28.01 -16.65 -7.34
CA GLN A 262 -28.01 -17.92 -6.63
C GLN A 262 -28.28 -18.99 -7.69
N ASP A 263 -27.78 -20.18 -7.50
CA ASP A 263 -27.88 -21.26 -8.46
C ASP A 263 -27.10 -21.02 -9.78
N ILE A 264 -26.82 -22.08 -10.47
CA ILE A 264 -26.08 -22.12 -11.72
C ILE A 264 -26.83 -23.01 -12.70
N THR A 265 -26.89 -22.59 -13.95
CA THR A 265 -27.48 -23.39 -15.03
C THR A 265 -26.43 -23.72 -16.09
N GLY A 266 -26.63 -24.79 -16.86
CA GLY A 266 -25.72 -25.18 -17.94
C GLY A 266 -24.36 -25.72 -17.47
N GLN A 267 -24.26 -26.23 -16.23
CA GLN A 267 -23.07 -26.95 -15.77
C GLN A 267 -22.93 -28.30 -16.47
N GLY A 268 -21.70 -28.69 -16.75
CA GLY A 268 -21.34 -29.96 -17.33
C GLY A 268 -19.89 -30.34 -17.05
N ASP A 269 -19.42 -31.44 -17.60
CA ASP A 269 -18.05 -31.94 -17.37
C ASP A 269 -17.01 -30.91 -17.86
N ASP A 270 -17.29 -30.23 -18.97
CA ASP A 270 -16.40 -29.24 -19.58
C ASP A 270 -16.87 -27.78 -19.43
N ALA A 271 -17.92 -27.51 -18.64
CA ALA A 271 -18.50 -26.17 -18.49
C ALA A 271 -18.78 -25.83 -17.02
N TYR A 272 -18.48 -24.60 -16.64
CA TYR A 272 -18.85 -24.05 -15.32
C TYR A 272 -20.33 -23.63 -15.26
N GLY A 273 -20.96 -23.41 -16.42
CA GLY A 273 -22.31 -22.90 -16.52
C GLY A 273 -22.40 -21.37 -16.39
N LYS A 274 -23.59 -20.88 -16.10
CA LYS A 274 -23.92 -19.46 -15.97
C LYS A 274 -24.72 -19.23 -14.69
N VAL A 275 -24.45 -18.10 -14.01
CA VAL A 275 -25.18 -17.69 -12.80
C VAL A 275 -26.65 -17.38 -13.13
N VAL A 276 -27.55 -17.75 -12.23
CA VAL A 276 -28.96 -17.38 -12.29
C VAL A 276 -29.21 -16.14 -11.45
N VAL A 277 -29.41 -15.00 -12.11
CA VAL A 277 -29.68 -13.72 -11.45
C VAL A 277 -31.08 -13.76 -10.81
N LYS A 278 -31.17 -13.49 -9.54
CA LYS A 278 -32.42 -13.43 -8.74
C LYS A 278 -32.99 -12.03 -8.69
N ARG A 279 -32.13 -11.03 -8.50
CA ARG A 279 -32.49 -9.62 -8.34
C ARG A 279 -31.41 -8.74 -8.95
N GLU A 280 -31.83 -7.63 -9.53
CA GLU A 280 -30.95 -6.52 -9.92
C GLU A 280 -31.37 -5.27 -9.15
N TYR A 281 -30.42 -4.35 -8.93
CA TYR A 281 -30.64 -3.10 -8.23
C TYR A 281 -30.06 -1.94 -9.02
N ALA A 282 -30.73 -0.79 -8.98
CA ALA A 282 -30.15 0.47 -9.44
C ALA A 282 -29.23 1.07 -8.38
N ASP A 283 -28.34 1.97 -8.81
CA ASP A 283 -27.53 2.76 -7.87
C ASP A 283 -28.44 3.60 -6.94
N GLY A 284 -28.12 3.61 -5.65
CA GLY A 284 -28.90 4.28 -4.62
C GLY A 284 -30.06 3.46 -4.05
N GLU A 285 -30.40 2.32 -4.62
CA GLU A 285 -31.36 1.40 -4.00
C GLU A 285 -30.72 0.67 -2.81
N THR A 286 -31.57 0.30 -1.86
CA THR A 286 -31.17 -0.55 -0.74
C THR A 286 -31.04 -2.00 -1.19
N ILE A 287 -29.86 -2.55 -1.06
CA ILE A 287 -29.52 -3.89 -1.48
C ILE A 287 -29.74 -4.86 -0.32
N GLU A 288 -30.41 -5.98 -0.56
CA GLU A 288 -30.54 -7.06 0.40
C GLU A 288 -29.77 -8.30 -0.08
N VAL A 289 -28.98 -8.87 0.82
CA VAL A 289 -28.20 -10.10 0.58
C VAL A 289 -28.55 -11.10 1.68
N ASN A 290 -28.93 -12.32 1.28
CA ASN A 290 -29.28 -13.40 2.18
C ASN A 290 -28.22 -14.52 2.17
N PRO A 291 -28.15 -15.36 3.20
CA PRO A 291 -27.28 -16.52 3.21
C PRO A 291 -27.49 -17.42 1.98
N GLY A 292 -26.39 -17.84 1.36
CA GLY A 292 -26.41 -18.66 0.13
C GLY A 292 -26.57 -17.86 -1.16
N GLU A 293 -26.78 -16.55 -1.10
CA GLU A 293 -26.77 -15.65 -2.24
C GLU A 293 -25.39 -15.03 -2.44
N ASN A 294 -25.08 -14.62 -3.66
CA ASN A 294 -23.88 -13.87 -4.02
C ASN A 294 -24.30 -12.53 -4.63
N LEU A 295 -23.92 -11.43 -3.97
CA LEU A 295 -24.03 -10.11 -4.56
C LEU A 295 -22.80 -9.84 -5.42
N VAL A 296 -22.99 -9.35 -6.64
CA VAL A 296 -21.92 -8.83 -7.51
C VAL A 296 -22.19 -7.35 -7.79
N VAL A 297 -21.16 -6.53 -7.64
CA VAL A 297 -21.21 -5.10 -7.95
C VAL A 297 -20.12 -4.78 -8.97
N ASP A 298 -20.50 -4.17 -10.09
CA ASP A 298 -19.63 -3.61 -11.12
C ASP A 298 -19.52 -2.10 -10.93
N PHE A 299 -18.32 -1.58 -10.70
CA PHE A 299 -18.05 -0.15 -10.61
C PHE A 299 -17.71 0.51 -11.94
N GLY A 300 -17.70 -0.25 -13.04
CA GLY A 300 -17.47 0.27 -14.40
C GLY A 300 -16.03 0.64 -14.72
N GLN A 301 -15.16 0.80 -13.72
CA GLN A 301 -13.76 1.19 -13.84
C GLN A 301 -12.88 0.29 -12.96
N ASN A 302 -11.80 -0.25 -13.54
CA ASN A 302 -10.75 -0.92 -12.79
C ASN A 302 -9.84 0.13 -12.13
N ALA A 303 -9.60 0.02 -10.83
CA ALA A 303 -8.78 0.97 -10.08
C ALA A 303 -8.13 0.30 -8.86
N ALA A 304 -6.98 0.84 -8.43
CA ALA A 304 -6.50 0.61 -7.06
C ALA A 304 -7.44 1.36 -6.10
N ALA A 305 -8.17 0.63 -5.27
CA ALA A 305 -9.24 1.19 -4.47
C ALA A 305 -9.54 0.35 -3.22
N VAL A 306 -10.41 0.88 -2.38
CA VAL A 306 -11.06 0.16 -1.28
C VAL A 306 -12.59 0.33 -1.37
N PRO A 307 -13.37 -0.70 -1.02
CA PRO A 307 -14.82 -0.55 -0.91
C PRO A 307 -15.19 0.26 0.33
N ASP A 308 -16.21 1.10 0.19
CA ASP A 308 -16.80 1.94 1.25
C ASP A 308 -18.26 1.57 1.43
N PHE A 309 -18.59 1.08 2.61
CA PHE A 309 -19.90 0.54 2.93
C PHE A 309 -20.67 1.41 3.92
N LEU A 310 -21.98 1.48 3.72
CA LEU A 310 -22.96 1.78 4.76
C LEU A 310 -23.98 0.64 4.77
N PHE A 311 -24.02 -0.13 5.84
CA PHE A 311 -24.78 -1.37 5.89
C PHE A 311 -25.35 -1.65 7.30
N ARG A 312 -26.22 -2.66 7.42
CA ARG A 312 -26.80 -3.08 8.67
C ARG A 312 -27.06 -4.58 8.68
N ALA A 313 -26.76 -5.22 9.80
CA ALA A 313 -27.12 -6.61 10.06
C ALA A 313 -27.28 -6.89 11.55
N LYS A 314 -27.61 -8.12 11.92
CA LYS A 314 -27.63 -8.57 13.31
C LYS A 314 -26.19 -8.71 13.85
N LYS A 315 -26.06 -8.59 15.17
CA LYS A 315 -24.79 -8.81 15.87
C LYS A 315 -24.17 -10.17 15.54
N GLY A 316 -22.90 -10.15 15.18
CA GLY A 316 -22.12 -11.34 14.85
C GLY A 316 -22.33 -11.87 13.44
N THR A 317 -23.21 -11.26 12.63
CA THR A 317 -23.25 -11.53 11.18
C THR A 317 -21.89 -11.27 10.57
N LYS A 318 -21.46 -12.16 9.68
CA LYS A 318 -20.22 -11.99 8.91
C LYS A 318 -20.56 -11.64 7.47
N LEU A 319 -19.83 -10.67 6.92
CA LEU A 319 -19.81 -10.34 5.50
C LEU A 319 -18.42 -10.68 4.98
N HIS A 320 -18.37 -11.46 3.92
CA HIS A 320 -17.17 -11.79 3.18
C HIS A 320 -17.22 -11.12 1.81
N CYS A 321 -16.21 -10.30 1.48
CA CYS A 321 -16.11 -9.57 0.23
C CYS A 321 -14.80 -9.92 -0.47
N ILE A 322 -14.91 -10.37 -1.71
CA ILE A 322 -13.77 -10.63 -2.59
C ILE A 322 -13.77 -9.66 -3.77
N THR A 323 -12.58 -9.33 -4.24
CA THR A 323 -12.37 -8.36 -5.32
C THR A 323 -11.89 -9.04 -6.60
N SER A 324 -12.19 -8.46 -7.76
CA SER A 324 -11.73 -8.96 -9.06
C SER A 324 -11.71 -7.86 -10.12
N GLU A 325 -10.86 -8.01 -11.12
CA GLU A 325 -10.84 -7.14 -12.30
C GLU A 325 -11.85 -7.56 -13.37
N LEU A 326 -12.23 -8.84 -13.40
CA LEU A 326 -13.00 -9.47 -14.48
C LEU A 326 -14.11 -10.35 -13.91
N LEU A 327 -15.11 -10.59 -14.76
CA LEU A 327 -16.06 -11.69 -14.58
C LEU A 327 -15.64 -12.87 -15.44
N ASN A 328 -16.05 -14.06 -15.04
CA ASN A 328 -16.00 -15.24 -15.88
C ASN A 328 -16.85 -15.02 -17.15
N ASP A 329 -16.32 -15.31 -18.33
CA ASP A 329 -16.81 -14.82 -19.61
C ASP A 329 -17.78 -15.75 -20.36
N GLY A 330 -18.08 -16.88 -19.76
CA GLY A 330 -19.02 -17.82 -20.35
C GLY A 330 -18.53 -18.61 -21.54
N ASN A 331 -17.21 -18.68 -21.76
CA ASN A 331 -16.65 -19.59 -22.78
C ASN A 331 -17.05 -21.06 -22.58
N GLY A 332 -17.62 -21.41 -21.44
CA GLY A 332 -18.15 -22.72 -21.12
C GLY A 332 -17.10 -23.81 -20.90
N LEU A 333 -15.84 -23.54 -21.21
CA LEU A 333 -14.75 -24.52 -21.16
C LEU A 333 -13.85 -24.30 -19.95
N LYS A 334 -13.85 -25.22 -19.00
CA LYS A 334 -12.96 -25.20 -17.82
C LYS A 334 -11.47 -25.07 -18.16
N SER A 335 -11.07 -25.44 -19.37
CA SER A 335 -9.67 -25.39 -19.82
C SER A 335 -9.15 -24.01 -20.23
N ARG A 336 -9.96 -22.97 -20.25
CA ARG A 336 -9.57 -21.63 -20.75
C ARG A 336 -9.20 -20.61 -19.69
N GLY A 337 -8.69 -21.02 -18.54
CA GLY A 337 -8.34 -20.07 -17.47
C GLY A 337 -9.54 -19.50 -16.72
N MET A 338 -10.71 -20.04 -16.95
CA MET A 338 -11.93 -19.77 -16.20
C MET A 338 -11.87 -20.49 -14.85
N ASP A 339 -12.41 -19.89 -13.81
CA ASP A 339 -12.46 -20.44 -12.46
C ASP A 339 -13.87 -20.54 -11.87
N GLY A 340 -14.90 -20.22 -12.67
CA GLY A 340 -16.30 -20.26 -12.23
C GLY A 340 -17.30 -20.02 -13.34
N PRO A 341 -18.61 -19.98 -13.02
CA PRO A 341 -19.68 -19.80 -13.97
C PRO A 341 -19.69 -18.36 -14.56
N GLU A 342 -20.16 -18.22 -15.79
CA GLU A 342 -20.36 -16.93 -16.46
C GLU A 342 -21.14 -15.97 -15.55
N GLY A 343 -20.58 -14.76 -15.33
CA GLY A 343 -21.17 -13.73 -14.49
C GLY A 343 -20.76 -13.82 -13.01
N SER A 344 -19.98 -14.83 -12.58
CA SER A 344 -19.27 -14.78 -11.30
C SER A 344 -17.92 -14.06 -11.45
N VAL A 345 -17.33 -13.61 -10.34
CA VAL A 345 -16.02 -12.95 -10.35
C VAL A 345 -14.91 -13.93 -10.71
N HIS A 346 -13.98 -13.53 -11.57
CA HIS A 346 -12.82 -14.33 -11.99
C HIS A 346 -11.60 -13.97 -11.14
N ARG A 347 -10.97 -14.97 -10.51
CA ARG A 347 -9.85 -14.74 -9.57
C ARG A 347 -8.54 -15.43 -9.92
N LEU A 348 -8.54 -16.33 -10.89
CA LEU A 348 -7.35 -17.10 -11.26
C LEU A 348 -6.15 -16.21 -11.63
N ASN A 349 -6.40 -15.02 -12.20
CA ASN A 349 -5.37 -14.05 -12.54
C ASN A 349 -4.66 -13.41 -11.31
N LEU A 350 -5.20 -13.58 -10.10
CA LEU A 350 -4.62 -13.01 -8.87
C LEU A 350 -3.48 -13.84 -8.31
N ARG A 351 -3.10 -14.95 -8.95
CA ARG A 351 -2.05 -15.92 -8.59
C ARG A 351 -2.29 -16.68 -7.29
N ILE A 352 -3.01 -16.11 -6.32
CA ILE A 352 -3.40 -16.77 -5.06
C ILE A 352 -4.90 -16.51 -4.84
N PRO A 353 -5.79 -17.15 -5.62
CA PRO A 353 -7.21 -16.80 -5.62
C PRO A 353 -7.93 -17.14 -4.32
N ASP A 354 -7.42 -18.11 -3.54
CA ASP A 354 -8.14 -18.67 -2.39
C ASP A 354 -7.71 -18.08 -1.05
N THR A 355 -6.61 -17.34 -0.97
CA THR A 355 -5.98 -16.96 0.30
C THR A 355 -5.73 -15.45 0.49
N GLY A 356 -6.09 -14.62 -0.47
CA GLY A 356 -5.78 -13.19 -0.40
C GLY A 356 -6.81 -12.29 -1.06
N MET A 357 -6.64 -10.98 -0.88
CA MET A 357 -7.44 -9.91 -1.49
C MET A 357 -8.92 -9.99 -1.10
N MET A 358 -9.15 -10.12 0.20
CA MET A 358 -10.47 -10.31 0.79
C MET A 358 -10.70 -9.31 1.92
N LEU A 359 -11.98 -9.01 2.17
CA LEU A 359 -12.42 -8.28 3.35
C LEU A 359 -13.42 -9.14 4.11
N ASP A 360 -13.18 -9.31 5.39
CA ASP A 360 -14.10 -9.95 6.31
C ASP A 360 -14.57 -8.93 7.35
N TYR A 361 -15.89 -8.76 7.46
CA TYR A 361 -16.47 -7.84 8.42
C TYR A 361 -17.45 -8.55 9.34
N THR A 362 -17.27 -8.41 10.67
CA THR A 362 -18.20 -8.93 11.67
C THR A 362 -18.98 -7.77 12.28
N PHE A 363 -20.32 -7.81 12.14
CA PHE A 363 -21.22 -6.74 12.58
C PHE A 363 -21.32 -6.63 14.09
N ALA A 364 -21.28 -5.39 14.60
CA ALA A 364 -21.64 -5.06 16.00
C ALA A 364 -23.14 -5.27 16.24
N GLY A 365 -23.97 -4.94 15.26
CA GLY A 365 -25.39 -5.22 15.25
C GLY A 365 -26.18 -4.54 16.36
N ASP A 366 -25.91 -3.26 16.61
CA ASP A 366 -26.61 -2.43 17.62
C ASP A 366 -27.94 -1.82 17.11
N GLY A 367 -28.37 -2.25 15.92
CA GLY A 367 -29.61 -1.78 15.26
C GLY A 367 -29.41 -0.52 14.41
N LYS A 368 -28.25 0.12 14.45
CA LYS A 368 -27.91 1.28 13.62
C LYS A 368 -27.16 0.85 12.35
N PRO A 369 -27.16 1.67 11.29
CA PRO A 369 -26.25 1.48 10.18
C PRO A 369 -24.79 1.57 10.64
N GLU A 370 -23.98 0.63 10.19
CA GLU A 370 -22.52 0.63 10.38
C GLU A 370 -21.87 1.13 9.10
N SER A 371 -20.77 1.87 9.21
CA SER A 371 -19.98 2.30 8.07
C SER A 371 -18.60 1.68 8.18
N TYR A 372 -18.09 1.15 7.07
CA TYR A 372 -16.80 0.52 7.07
C TYR A 372 -16.05 0.81 5.76
N ARG A 373 -14.78 1.15 5.91
CA ARG A 373 -13.82 1.32 4.84
C ARG A 373 -12.47 0.81 5.37
N PRO A 374 -11.87 -0.23 4.75
CA PRO A 374 -10.56 -0.72 5.18
C PRO A 374 -9.49 0.37 5.02
N LYS A 375 -8.48 0.36 5.90
CA LYS A 375 -7.43 1.38 5.93
C LYS A 375 -6.02 0.81 5.83
N ASN A 376 -5.86 -0.50 6.06
CA ASN A 376 -4.55 -1.12 6.16
C ASN A 376 -4.19 -1.94 4.91
N THR A 377 -4.98 -1.83 3.86
CA THR A 377 -4.85 -2.56 2.58
C THR A 377 -5.41 -1.74 1.44
N PHE A 378 -5.20 -2.21 0.21
CA PHE A 378 -5.87 -1.76 -1.00
C PHE A 378 -5.95 -2.92 -2.00
N PHE A 379 -6.84 -2.80 -2.98
CA PHE A 379 -7.06 -3.81 -4.01
C PHE A 379 -7.10 -3.16 -5.38
N GLY A 380 -6.66 -3.88 -6.43
CA GLY A 380 -6.91 -3.51 -7.81
C GLY A 380 -8.15 -4.25 -8.30
N TYR A 381 -9.25 -3.57 -8.55
CA TYR A 381 -10.50 -4.22 -8.93
C TYR A 381 -11.47 -3.31 -9.67
N ARG A 382 -12.36 -3.94 -10.41
CA ARG A 382 -13.58 -3.37 -10.96
C ARG A 382 -14.82 -3.96 -10.31
N PHE A 383 -14.77 -5.24 -9.92
CA PHE A 383 -15.89 -5.99 -9.39
C PHE A 383 -15.63 -6.41 -7.94
N VAL A 384 -16.70 -6.44 -7.16
CA VAL A 384 -16.69 -7.14 -5.87
C VAL A 384 -17.79 -8.20 -5.85
N SER A 385 -17.53 -9.31 -5.15
CA SER A 385 -18.56 -10.29 -4.81
C SER A 385 -18.67 -10.41 -3.31
N ILE A 386 -19.90 -10.44 -2.80
CA ILE A 386 -20.20 -10.42 -1.37
C ILE A 386 -21.09 -11.60 -1.03
N THR A 387 -20.72 -12.33 0.02
CA THR A 387 -21.52 -13.35 0.68
C THR A 387 -21.69 -13.03 2.17
N VAL A 388 -22.73 -13.56 2.78
CA VAL A 388 -23.09 -13.24 4.17
C VAL A 388 -23.55 -14.49 4.93
N THR A 389 -23.36 -14.50 6.25
CA THR A 389 -23.83 -15.60 7.11
C THR A 389 -25.26 -15.44 7.61
N GLU A 390 -25.78 -14.23 7.65
CA GLU A 390 -27.15 -13.83 8.00
C GLU A 390 -27.56 -12.68 7.07
N PRO A 391 -28.85 -12.35 6.95
CA PRO A 391 -29.31 -11.26 6.08
C PRO A 391 -28.63 -9.92 6.39
N VAL A 392 -28.11 -9.27 5.34
CA VAL A 392 -27.46 -7.95 5.38
C VAL A 392 -28.20 -6.98 4.47
N THR A 393 -28.42 -5.77 4.96
CA THR A 393 -28.94 -4.64 4.19
C THR A 393 -27.80 -3.66 3.91
N ILE A 394 -27.51 -3.37 2.64
CA ILE A 394 -26.50 -2.41 2.21
C ILE A 394 -27.19 -1.17 1.66
N SER A 395 -27.04 -0.02 2.34
CA SER A 395 -27.63 1.27 1.94
C SER A 395 -26.71 2.08 1.02
N ARG A 396 -25.41 1.81 1.04
CA ARG A 396 -24.41 2.43 0.16
C ARG A 396 -23.22 1.49 -0.01
N ILE A 397 -22.78 1.39 -1.24
CA ILE A 397 -21.48 0.80 -1.60
C ILE A 397 -20.83 1.67 -2.67
N ARG A 398 -19.54 2.01 -2.49
CA ARG A 398 -18.73 2.75 -3.46
C ARG A 398 -17.36 2.11 -3.53
N SER A 399 -16.62 2.36 -4.62
CA SER A 399 -15.20 2.06 -4.72
C SER A 399 -14.42 3.37 -4.61
N VAL A 400 -13.56 3.50 -3.59
CA VAL A 400 -12.80 4.72 -3.32
C VAL A 400 -11.36 4.52 -3.75
N PRO A 401 -10.89 5.22 -4.80
CA PRO A 401 -9.51 5.08 -5.28
C PRO A 401 -8.47 5.43 -4.22
N VAL A 402 -7.38 4.66 -4.23
CA VAL A 402 -6.22 4.84 -3.35
C VAL A 402 -5.00 5.10 -4.21
N THR A 403 -4.32 6.23 -4.00
CA THR A 403 -3.23 6.67 -4.86
C THR A 403 -2.31 7.68 -4.17
N SER A 404 -1.07 7.80 -4.63
CA SER A 404 -0.17 8.91 -4.26
C SER A 404 -0.37 10.17 -5.12
N ILE A 405 -1.24 10.12 -6.13
CA ILE A 405 -1.59 11.31 -6.92
C ILE A 405 -2.72 12.05 -6.21
N ALA A 406 -2.37 13.04 -5.42
CA ALA A 406 -3.33 13.92 -4.79
C ALA A 406 -4.05 14.80 -5.84
N LYS A 407 -5.23 15.31 -5.49
CA LYS A 407 -6.04 16.12 -6.41
C LYS A 407 -5.31 17.37 -6.92
N ASP A 408 -4.53 18.00 -6.08
CA ASP A 408 -3.76 19.20 -6.39
C ASP A 408 -2.50 18.93 -7.24
N MET A 409 -2.10 17.66 -7.36
CA MET A 409 -1.04 17.24 -8.27
C MET A 409 -1.54 17.08 -9.72
N GLU A 410 -2.83 16.93 -9.96
CA GLU A 410 -3.38 16.77 -11.30
C GLU A 410 -3.29 18.09 -12.08
N THR A 411 -2.54 18.08 -13.19
CA THR A 411 -2.24 19.27 -13.99
C THR A 411 -2.72 19.18 -15.43
N GLY A 412 -2.90 17.99 -15.96
CA GLY A 412 -3.22 17.76 -17.37
C GLY A 412 -4.60 17.13 -17.60
N ARG A 413 -5.29 17.63 -18.62
CA ARG A 413 -6.55 17.06 -19.13
C ARG A 413 -6.53 17.14 -20.65
N ILE A 414 -6.79 16.03 -21.31
CA ILE A 414 -6.83 15.94 -22.77
C ILE A 414 -8.20 15.41 -23.20
N SER A 415 -8.82 16.07 -24.16
CA SER A 415 -10.06 15.64 -24.79
C SER A 415 -9.98 15.88 -26.28
N THR A 416 -10.40 14.91 -27.08
CA THR A 416 -10.35 14.95 -28.54
C THR A 416 -11.72 14.67 -29.14
N GLY A 417 -11.88 14.88 -30.45
CA GLY A 417 -13.08 14.51 -31.17
C GLY A 417 -13.24 13.00 -31.47
N ASN A 418 -12.28 12.17 -31.02
CA ASN A 418 -12.29 10.72 -31.25
C ASN A 418 -12.51 9.97 -29.94
N GLU A 419 -13.61 9.22 -29.84
CA GLU A 419 -13.99 8.49 -28.62
C GLU A 419 -12.97 7.40 -28.22
N LEU A 420 -12.36 6.70 -29.20
CA LEU A 420 -11.35 5.67 -28.91
C LEU A 420 -10.07 6.28 -28.33
N VAL A 421 -9.65 7.44 -28.84
CA VAL A 421 -8.52 8.18 -28.31
C VAL A 421 -8.83 8.66 -26.88
N ASN A 422 -10.02 9.21 -26.64
CA ASN A 422 -10.44 9.63 -25.30
C ASN A 422 -10.50 8.44 -24.33
N ARG A 423 -10.91 7.26 -24.80
CA ARG A 423 -10.90 6.03 -24.01
C ARG A 423 -9.48 5.58 -23.67
N LEU A 424 -8.56 5.65 -24.61
CA LEU A 424 -7.14 5.37 -24.38
C LEU A 424 -6.56 6.33 -23.31
N ILE A 425 -6.80 7.63 -23.45
CA ILE A 425 -6.36 8.65 -22.50
C ILE A 425 -6.93 8.36 -21.09
N SER A 426 -8.22 8.04 -20.99
CA SER A 426 -8.86 7.67 -19.73
C SER A 426 -8.23 6.42 -19.11
N ASN A 427 -7.99 5.38 -19.90
CA ASN A 427 -7.37 4.16 -19.41
C ASN A 427 -5.95 4.43 -18.87
N THR A 428 -5.17 5.27 -19.57
CA THR A 428 -3.82 5.68 -19.17
C THR A 428 -3.84 6.46 -17.86
N TYR A 429 -4.76 7.41 -17.71
CA TYR A 429 -4.96 8.16 -16.48
C TYR A 429 -5.31 7.26 -15.28
N TRP A 430 -6.28 6.34 -15.45
CA TRP A 430 -6.64 5.40 -14.39
C TRP A 430 -5.52 4.38 -14.10
N GLY A 431 -4.73 4.01 -15.11
CA GLY A 431 -3.52 3.21 -14.94
C GLY A 431 -2.50 3.92 -14.05
N GLN A 432 -2.26 5.23 -14.26
CA GLN A 432 -1.38 6.03 -13.40
C GLN A 432 -1.90 6.12 -11.97
N LEU A 433 -3.16 6.49 -11.78
CA LEU A 433 -3.74 6.58 -10.44
C LEU A 433 -3.63 5.27 -9.66
N SER A 434 -3.80 4.14 -10.36
CA SER A 434 -3.78 2.81 -9.74
C SER A 434 -2.38 2.30 -9.42
N ASN A 435 -1.36 2.77 -10.14
CA ASN A 435 0.01 2.26 -10.00
C ASN A 435 1.00 3.26 -9.37
N TYR A 436 0.63 4.53 -9.22
CA TYR A 436 1.43 5.49 -8.44
C TYR A 436 0.94 5.48 -6.99
N LEU A 437 1.40 4.48 -6.23
CA LEU A 437 0.98 4.24 -4.85
C LEU A 437 2.21 3.94 -3.98
N SER A 438 2.77 4.98 -3.37
CA SER A 438 4.04 5.02 -2.66
C SER A 438 5.26 4.78 -3.56
N VAL A 439 5.16 3.84 -4.49
CA VAL A 439 6.14 3.54 -5.55
C VAL A 439 5.38 3.35 -6.87
N PRO A 440 6.02 3.49 -8.02
CA PRO A 440 5.38 3.17 -9.30
C PRO A 440 5.30 1.64 -9.45
N THR A 441 4.14 1.06 -9.11
CA THR A 441 3.94 -0.39 -9.15
C THR A 441 3.65 -0.90 -10.55
N ASP A 442 4.04 -2.14 -10.84
CA ASP A 442 3.73 -2.84 -12.09
C ASP A 442 2.25 -3.19 -12.23
N CYS A 443 1.58 -3.44 -11.12
CA CYS A 443 0.18 -3.84 -11.10
C CYS A 443 -0.45 -3.56 -9.72
N PRO A 444 -1.78 -3.30 -9.64
CA PRO A 444 -2.45 -3.05 -8.37
C PRO A 444 -3.23 -4.25 -7.82
N GLN A 445 -3.48 -5.31 -8.62
CA GLN A 445 -4.50 -6.30 -8.33
C GLN A 445 -4.02 -7.63 -7.77
N ARG A 446 -2.77 -8.00 -7.99
CA ARG A 446 -2.23 -9.32 -7.62
C ARG A 446 -1.11 -9.19 -6.58
N ASN A 447 -0.60 -10.33 -6.15
CA ASN A 447 0.47 -10.43 -5.18
C ASN A 447 1.88 -10.11 -5.77
N GLU A 448 2.03 -8.97 -6.41
CA GLU A 448 3.29 -8.38 -6.90
C GLU A 448 3.40 -6.95 -6.38
N ARG A 449 2.89 -5.95 -7.09
CA ARG A 449 2.81 -4.55 -6.67
C ARG A 449 4.18 -3.99 -6.29
N LEU A 450 5.15 -4.21 -7.18
CA LEU A 450 6.54 -3.82 -7.00
C LEU A 450 6.92 -2.67 -7.93
N GLY A 451 7.93 -1.88 -7.52
CA GLY A 451 8.46 -0.78 -8.32
C GLY A 451 9.38 -1.28 -9.43
N TRP A 452 8.84 -2.00 -10.42
CA TRP A 452 9.57 -2.45 -11.59
C TRP A 452 10.09 -1.28 -12.40
N MET A 453 11.40 -1.26 -12.63
CA MET A 453 12.07 -0.09 -13.18
C MET A 453 11.76 0.13 -14.66
N ALA A 454 11.60 -0.94 -15.45
CA ALA A 454 11.21 -0.81 -16.86
C ALA A 454 9.83 -0.20 -17.02
N ASP A 455 8.85 -0.72 -16.30
CA ASP A 455 7.47 -0.19 -16.29
C ASP A 455 7.48 1.30 -15.96
N THR A 456 8.29 1.67 -14.96
CA THR A 456 8.43 3.06 -14.54
C THR A 456 9.03 3.94 -15.63
N GLN A 457 10.15 3.54 -16.23
CA GLN A 457 10.86 4.40 -17.19
C GLN A 457 10.06 4.63 -18.48
N VAL A 458 9.35 3.61 -18.98
CA VAL A 458 8.54 3.76 -20.20
C VAL A 458 7.29 4.61 -19.96
N PHE A 459 6.79 4.67 -18.72
CA PHE A 459 5.59 5.43 -18.38
C PHE A 459 5.88 6.82 -17.79
N ALA A 460 7.07 7.07 -17.29
CA ALA A 460 7.40 8.30 -16.53
C ALA A 460 7.03 9.58 -17.30
N GLU A 461 7.43 9.72 -18.56
CA GLU A 461 7.12 10.90 -19.37
C GLU A 461 5.60 11.05 -19.59
N THR A 462 4.89 9.97 -19.92
CA THR A 462 3.43 9.95 -20.07
C THR A 462 2.74 10.43 -18.80
N GLY A 463 3.19 9.97 -17.65
CA GLY A 463 2.63 10.35 -16.35
C GLY A 463 2.72 11.84 -16.04
N THR A 464 3.75 12.52 -16.56
CA THR A 464 3.93 13.97 -16.35
C THR A 464 2.89 14.84 -17.07
N PHE A 465 2.23 14.31 -18.09
CA PHE A 465 1.15 15.04 -18.78
C PHE A 465 -0.17 15.08 -17.99
N PHE A 466 -0.36 14.18 -17.04
CA PHE A 466 -1.57 14.14 -16.21
C PHE A 466 -1.38 14.79 -14.85
N ALA A 467 -0.17 14.69 -14.29
CA ALA A 467 0.11 15.19 -12.94
C ALA A 467 1.55 15.72 -12.80
N ASN A 468 1.74 16.64 -11.86
CA ASN A 468 3.08 17.00 -11.41
C ASN A 468 3.63 15.85 -10.52
N THR A 469 4.43 15.00 -11.13
CA THR A 469 5.00 13.80 -10.52
C THR A 469 6.37 14.02 -9.88
N SER A 470 6.91 15.26 -9.90
CA SER A 470 8.25 15.55 -9.39
C SER A 470 8.46 15.03 -7.96
N ARG A 471 7.58 15.41 -7.02
CA ARG A 471 7.68 15.00 -5.61
C ARG A 471 7.60 13.48 -5.43
N PHE A 472 6.71 12.81 -6.19
CA PHE A 472 6.59 11.37 -6.18
C PHE A 472 7.88 10.68 -6.62
N PHE A 473 8.50 11.15 -7.69
CA PHE A 473 9.76 10.61 -8.18
C PHE A 473 10.96 10.98 -7.30
N HIS A 474 11.00 12.13 -6.62
CA HIS A 474 12.03 12.41 -5.61
C HIS A 474 12.08 11.31 -4.54
N LYS A 475 10.91 10.88 -4.05
CA LYS A 475 10.83 9.80 -3.07
C LYS A 475 11.31 8.48 -3.67
N TRP A 476 10.78 8.08 -4.84
CA TRP A 476 11.12 6.78 -5.44
C TRP A 476 12.59 6.70 -5.88
N LEU A 477 13.15 7.76 -6.43
CA LEU A 477 14.56 7.82 -6.79
C LEU A 477 15.50 7.73 -5.57
N GLN A 478 15.05 8.14 -4.38
CA GLN A 478 15.78 7.81 -3.15
C GLN A 478 15.81 6.29 -2.93
N ASP A 479 14.71 5.59 -3.16
CA ASP A 479 14.68 4.12 -3.04
C ASP A 479 15.59 3.46 -4.09
N VAL A 480 15.67 4.00 -5.30
CA VAL A 480 16.60 3.54 -6.37
C VAL A 480 18.04 3.69 -5.92
N ARG A 481 18.42 4.87 -5.41
CA ARG A 481 19.77 5.13 -4.87
C ARG A 481 20.10 4.25 -3.68
N ASP A 482 19.13 4.05 -2.78
CA ASP A 482 19.29 3.16 -1.63
C ASP A 482 19.51 1.71 -2.06
N THR A 483 18.94 1.29 -3.18
CA THR A 483 19.06 -0.08 -3.71
C THR A 483 20.27 -0.25 -4.62
N GLN A 484 20.93 0.82 -5.06
CA GLN A 484 22.11 0.75 -5.91
C GLN A 484 23.22 -0.10 -5.27
N SER A 485 23.80 -1.02 -6.03
CA SER A 485 24.87 -1.88 -5.56
C SER A 485 26.16 -1.09 -5.23
N PRO A 486 27.04 -1.63 -4.37
CA PRO A 486 28.33 -1.01 -4.09
C PRO A 486 29.18 -0.78 -5.34
N LYS A 487 29.01 -1.60 -6.36
CA LYS A 487 29.72 -1.48 -7.65
C LYS A 487 29.11 -0.47 -8.62
N GLY A 488 27.92 0.07 -8.31
CA GLY A 488 27.25 1.06 -9.13
C GLY A 488 26.03 0.56 -9.91
N GLY A 489 25.76 -0.74 -9.92
CA GLY A 489 24.61 -1.31 -10.62
C GLY A 489 23.28 -0.88 -10.05
N TYR A 490 22.30 -0.61 -10.90
CA TYR A 490 20.92 -0.38 -10.49
C TYR A 490 20.09 -1.68 -10.52
N PRO A 491 19.06 -1.82 -9.66
CA PRO A 491 18.21 -3.00 -9.61
C PRO A 491 17.22 -3.06 -10.77
N SER A 492 16.54 -4.20 -10.91
CA SER A 492 15.34 -4.29 -11.74
C SER A 492 14.08 -3.79 -11.03
N VAL A 493 14.11 -3.78 -9.69
CA VAL A 493 12.99 -3.37 -8.81
C VAL A 493 13.50 -2.45 -7.71
N ALA A 494 12.85 -1.32 -7.50
CA ALA A 494 13.11 -0.41 -6.38
C ALA A 494 11.80 0.01 -5.68
N PRO A 495 11.76 0.03 -4.34
CA PRO A 495 12.81 -0.36 -3.41
C PRO A 495 13.08 -1.86 -3.45
N PHE A 496 14.19 -2.26 -2.81
CA PHE A 496 14.61 -3.65 -2.70
C PHE A 496 13.46 -4.56 -2.22
N ALA A 497 13.18 -5.61 -2.97
CA ALA A 497 12.07 -6.53 -2.72
C ALA A 497 12.51 -8.01 -2.70
N GLN A 498 13.79 -8.24 -2.50
CA GLN A 498 14.47 -9.54 -2.38
C GLN A 498 13.94 -10.66 -3.31
N TYR A 499 14.39 -10.57 -4.55
CA TYR A 499 14.46 -11.75 -5.42
C TYR A 499 15.78 -12.47 -5.13
N GLY A 500 15.76 -13.52 -4.31
CA GLY A 500 17.01 -14.21 -3.96
C GLY A 500 17.87 -13.42 -2.96
N ALA A 501 18.84 -14.08 -2.38
CA ALA A 501 19.42 -13.76 -1.08
C ALA A 501 20.50 -12.67 -1.03
N THR A 502 20.77 -11.90 -2.09
CA THR A 502 21.86 -10.91 -2.05
C THR A 502 21.53 -9.61 -2.79
N GLU A 503 22.09 -8.49 -2.31
CA GLU A 503 21.98 -7.16 -2.93
C GLU A 503 22.53 -7.07 -4.37
N ASP A 504 23.25 -8.08 -4.84
CA ASP A 504 23.85 -8.14 -6.18
C ASP A 504 23.04 -9.00 -7.16
N VAL A 505 21.96 -9.61 -6.74
CA VAL A 505 21.10 -10.41 -7.62
C VAL A 505 20.14 -9.49 -8.35
N ASP A 506 20.01 -9.70 -9.65
CA ASP A 506 19.08 -8.97 -10.51
C ASP A 506 19.43 -7.49 -10.77
N MET A 507 20.72 -7.18 -10.78
CA MET A 507 21.26 -5.85 -11.12
C MET A 507 21.61 -5.73 -12.61
N ASN A 508 21.61 -4.48 -13.09
CA ASN A 508 22.12 -4.09 -14.42
C ASN A 508 21.37 -4.71 -15.62
N ARG A 509 20.08 -4.94 -15.49
CA ARG A 509 19.29 -5.33 -16.65
C ARG A 509 18.94 -4.09 -17.46
N LEU A 510 19.60 -3.93 -18.59
CA LEU A 510 19.35 -2.82 -19.50
C LEU A 510 17.91 -2.86 -20.04
N GLY A 511 17.29 -1.70 -20.16
CA GLY A 511 15.83 -1.57 -20.32
C GLY A 511 15.05 -1.52 -19.01
N TRP A 512 15.64 -1.91 -17.87
CA TRP A 512 15.09 -1.81 -16.51
C TRP A 512 15.91 -0.84 -15.66
N ALA A 513 17.14 -1.16 -15.44
CA ALA A 513 18.07 -0.40 -14.60
C ALA A 513 18.22 1.06 -15.05
N ASP A 514 18.08 1.32 -16.32
CA ASP A 514 18.19 2.64 -16.95
C ASP A 514 17.17 3.66 -16.42
N ALA A 515 16.11 3.22 -15.77
CA ALA A 515 15.18 4.11 -15.08
C ALA A 515 15.87 5.04 -14.06
N GLY A 516 17.02 4.59 -13.50
CA GLY A 516 17.83 5.41 -12.60
C GLY A 516 18.45 6.65 -13.26
N VAL A 517 18.56 6.67 -14.57
CA VAL A 517 19.03 7.80 -15.41
C VAL A 517 17.85 8.48 -16.10
N ILE A 518 16.98 7.71 -16.74
CA ILE A 518 15.87 8.23 -17.56
C ILE A 518 14.87 9.03 -16.73
N VAL A 519 14.50 8.55 -15.53
CA VAL A 519 13.45 9.23 -14.72
C VAL A 519 13.93 10.58 -14.19
N PRO A 520 15.14 10.76 -13.65
CA PRO A 520 15.68 12.09 -13.32
C PRO A 520 15.66 13.05 -14.52
N TRP A 521 16.07 12.55 -15.71
CA TRP A 521 16.04 13.34 -16.93
C TRP A 521 14.62 13.78 -17.30
N VAL A 522 13.63 12.89 -17.27
CA VAL A 522 12.23 13.18 -17.58
C VAL A 522 11.68 14.23 -16.62
N VAL A 523 11.90 14.08 -15.31
CA VAL A 523 11.42 15.04 -14.29
C VAL A 523 12.04 16.42 -14.48
N TRP A 524 13.34 16.47 -14.72
CA TRP A 524 14.02 17.72 -15.00
C TRP A 524 13.51 18.40 -16.27
N LYS A 525 13.44 17.66 -17.36
CA LYS A 525 12.97 18.16 -18.67
C LYS A 525 11.55 18.68 -18.60
N GLN A 526 10.66 17.99 -17.88
CA GLN A 526 9.24 18.33 -17.82
C GLN A 526 8.93 19.45 -16.84
N PHE A 527 9.59 19.47 -15.68
CA PHE A 527 9.26 20.40 -14.59
C PHE A 527 10.36 21.44 -14.31
N GLY A 528 11.50 21.37 -14.98
CA GLY A 528 12.66 22.22 -14.67
C GLY A 528 13.29 21.90 -13.31
N ASP A 529 12.97 20.77 -12.72
CA ASP A 529 13.42 20.37 -11.39
C ASP A 529 14.87 19.87 -11.42
N LYS A 530 15.79 20.83 -11.33
CA LYS A 530 17.23 20.52 -11.32
C LYS A 530 17.64 19.69 -10.10
N LYS A 531 16.94 19.84 -8.97
CA LYS A 531 17.30 19.13 -7.75
C LYS A 531 17.24 17.61 -7.91
N VAL A 532 16.32 17.09 -8.69
CA VAL A 532 16.24 15.64 -8.94
C VAL A 532 17.48 15.11 -9.63
N VAL A 533 18.06 15.90 -10.55
CA VAL A 533 19.31 15.56 -11.22
C VAL A 533 20.49 15.69 -10.25
N ASP A 534 20.58 16.81 -9.53
CA ASP A 534 21.66 17.05 -8.54
C ASP A 534 21.71 15.93 -7.48
N ASP A 535 20.53 15.51 -6.96
CA ASP A 535 20.43 14.44 -5.97
C ASP A 535 20.81 13.06 -6.56
N SER A 536 20.68 12.85 -7.87
CA SER A 536 20.89 11.55 -8.52
C SER A 536 22.21 11.47 -9.27
N TRP A 537 22.92 12.57 -9.49
CA TRP A 537 24.08 12.67 -10.38
C TRP A 537 25.17 11.65 -10.08
N GLU A 538 25.66 11.60 -8.87
CA GLU A 538 26.70 10.66 -8.47
C GLU A 538 26.27 9.21 -8.69
N SER A 539 25.01 8.91 -8.43
CA SER A 539 24.43 7.59 -8.61
C SER A 539 24.32 7.21 -10.09
N MET A 540 23.91 8.15 -10.96
CA MET A 540 23.84 7.97 -12.41
C MET A 540 25.23 7.77 -13.01
N GLU A 541 26.20 8.63 -12.65
CA GLU A 541 27.58 8.52 -13.12
C GLU A 541 28.20 7.16 -12.74
N ARG A 542 27.97 6.70 -11.50
CA ARG A 542 28.43 5.38 -11.07
C ARG A 542 27.80 4.25 -11.90
N TYR A 543 26.53 4.37 -12.26
CA TYR A 543 25.85 3.36 -13.07
C TYR A 543 26.41 3.29 -14.48
N VAL A 544 26.51 4.42 -15.19
CA VAL A 544 27.05 4.47 -16.56
C VAL A 544 28.48 3.97 -16.62
N ASN A 545 29.32 4.37 -15.66
CA ASN A 545 30.70 3.89 -15.56
C ASN A 545 30.79 2.39 -15.24
N HIS A 546 29.91 1.89 -14.38
CA HIS A 546 29.84 0.47 -14.04
C HIS A 546 29.54 -0.39 -15.28
N ILE A 547 28.59 0.02 -16.12
CA ILE A 547 28.30 -0.68 -17.38
C ILE A 547 29.51 -0.68 -18.29
N ALA A 548 30.25 0.45 -18.39
CA ALA A 548 31.47 0.55 -19.20
C ALA A 548 32.59 -0.35 -18.67
N GLU A 549 32.78 -0.42 -17.35
CA GLU A 549 33.85 -1.17 -16.69
C GLU A 549 33.59 -2.68 -16.63
N ALA A 550 32.34 -3.08 -16.48
CA ALA A 550 31.93 -4.47 -16.31
C ALA A 550 32.20 -5.35 -17.53
N LYS A 551 32.69 -4.78 -18.64
CA LYS A 551 32.89 -5.48 -19.92
C LYS A 551 31.67 -6.30 -20.28
N TYR A 552 30.52 -5.64 -20.25
CA TYR A 552 29.23 -6.24 -20.47
C TYR A 552 29.27 -7.14 -21.70
N ASP A 553 29.11 -8.44 -21.50
CA ASP A 553 29.16 -9.38 -22.60
C ASP A 553 27.83 -9.44 -23.33
N PHE A 554 27.62 -8.51 -24.23
CA PHE A 554 26.45 -8.47 -25.10
C PHE A 554 26.25 -9.75 -25.93
N ASN A 555 27.32 -10.61 -26.07
CA ASN A 555 27.21 -11.81 -26.86
C ASN A 555 26.56 -12.98 -26.09
N THR A 556 26.64 -12.98 -24.79
CA THR A 556 26.04 -14.04 -23.95
C THR A 556 24.77 -13.64 -23.27
N LEU A 557 24.35 -12.37 -23.35
CA LEU A 557 23.22 -11.78 -22.61
C LEU A 557 23.33 -11.98 -21.10
N LYS A 558 24.51 -12.22 -20.60
CA LYS A 558 24.74 -12.41 -19.18
C LYS A 558 25.31 -11.13 -18.62
N GLY A 559 24.60 -10.52 -17.69
CA GLY A 559 25.15 -9.50 -16.84
C GLY A 559 26.25 -10.05 -15.93
N GLU A 560 26.85 -9.18 -15.13
CA GLU A 560 27.99 -9.46 -14.25
C GLU A 560 27.86 -10.74 -13.42
N ASN A 561 26.63 -11.07 -13.00
CA ASN A 561 26.31 -12.26 -12.18
C ASN A 561 25.77 -13.44 -12.99
N GLY A 562 25.95 -13.46 -14.31
CA GLY A 562 25.45 -14.53 -15.16
C GLY A 562 23.93 -14.49 -15.40
N ASN A 563 23.25 -13.44 -14.99
CA ASN A 563 21.81 -13.26 -15.19
C ASN A 563 21.52 -12.80 -16.62
N TYR A 564 20.47 -13.36 -17.22
CA TYR A 564 20.03 -12.97 -18.57
C TYR A 564 19.36 -11.60 -18.55
N GLN A 565 19.48 -10.85 -19.64
CA GLN A 565 18.71 -9.65 -19.90
C GLN A 565 17.24 -9.99 -20.11
N TYR A 566 16.35 -9.06 -19.74
CA TYR A 566 14.91 -9.24 -19.98
C TYR A 566 14.50 -8.77 -21.38
N ALA A 567 15.26 -7.86 -21.99
CA ALA A 567 14.98 -7.25 -23.29
C ALA A 567 13.56 -6.68 -23.38
N ASP A 568 12.85 -6.92 -24.47
CA ASP A 568 11.45 -6.56 -24.62
C ASP A 568 10.56 -7.64 -23.97
N TRP A 569 10.24 -7.46 -22.69
CA TRP A 569 9.49 -8.41 -21.87
C TRP A 569 8.08 -8.60 -22.41
N LEU A 570 7.69 -9.83 -22.71
CA LEU A 570 6.38 -10.19 -23.25
C LEU A 570 6.05 -9.45 -24.56
N SER A 571 7.05 -9.17 -25.39
CA SER A 571 6.85 -8.52 -26.67
C SER A 571 5.87 -9.28 -27.58
N TYR A 572 5.35 -8.60 -28.58
CA TYR A 572 4.34 -9.17 -29.47
C TYR A 572 4.95 -10.14 -30.49
N GLU A 573 6.24 -9.99 -30.79
CA GLU A 573 6.95 -10.76 -31.80
C GLU A 573 7.60 -12.05 -31.24
N PRO A 574 7.82 -13.08 -32.08
CA PRO A 574 8.32 -14.40 -31.60
C PRO A 574 9.75 -14.45 -31.11
N LEU A 575 10.54 -13.40 -31.25
CA LEU A 575 11.95 -13.32 -30.75
C LEU A 575 12.05 -12.97 -29.26
N GLU A 576 10.98 -13.03 -28.59
CA GLU A 576 10.65 -12.41 -27.36
C GLU A 576 11.06 -13.11 -26.13
N SER A 577 11.34 -12.31 -25.16
CA SER A 577 11.24 -12.54 -23.72
C SER A 577 11.52 -13.96 -23.21
N CYS A 578 11.81 -14.05 -21.97
CA CYS A 578 11.99 -15.20 -21.08
C CYS A 578 10.98 -16.36 -21.19
N SER A 579 10.01 -16.34 -22.09
CA SER A 579 8.91 -17.31 -22.16
C SER A 579 9.22 -18.61 -22.91
N GLY A 580 10.48 -19.03 -22.99
CA GLY A 580 10.87 -20.29 -23.66
C GLY A 580 10.93 -20.25 -25.17
N LYS A 581 10.40 -19.22 -25.83
CA LYS A 581 10.45 -19.06 -27.29
C LYS A 581 11.82 -18.64 -27.82
N ILE A 582 12.63 -18.06 -26.94
CA ILE A 582 14.02 -17.67 -27.23
C ILE A 582 15.01 -18.80 -27.13
N TYR A 583 14.61 -19.92 -26.53
CA TYR A 583 15.43 -21.12 -26.44
C TYR A 583 15.10 -22.07 -27.60
N GLY A 584 16.14 -22.52 -28.29
CA GLY A 584 16.08 -23.66 -29.19
C GLY A 584 16.65 -24.93 -28.53
N PRO A 585 16.72 -26.06 -29.28
CA PRO A 585 17.29 -27.31 -28.77
C PRO A 585 18.72 -27.16 -28.26
N ASP A 586 19.49 -26.23 -28.84
CA ASP A 586 20.91 -26.00 -28.58
C ASP A 586 21.20 -24.76 -27.69
N GLY A 587 20.16 -24.23 -27.03
CA GLY A 587 20.28 -23.04 -26.17
C GLY A 587 19.60 -21.81 -26.74
N LEU A 588 20.14 -20.60 -26.44
CA LEU A 588 19.60 -19.33 -26.92
C LEU A 588 19.67 -19.21 -28.44
N LYS A 589 18.59 -18.76 -29.06
CA LYS A 589 18.57 -18.48 -30.50
C LYS A 589 19.46 -17.29 -30.84
N PRO A 590 20.35 -17.39 -31.84
CA PRO A 590 21.25 -16.30 -32.21
C PRO A 590 20.53 -14.98 -32.53
N GLU A 591 19.34 -15.04 -33.14
CA GLU A 591 18.53 -13.89 -33.48
C GLU A 591 18.05 -13.14 -32.23
N ALA A 592 17.65 -13.87 -31.19
CA ALA A 592 17.23 -13.27 -29.90
C ALA A 592 18.43 -12.59 -29.21
N VAL A 593 19.59 -13.22 -29.24
CA VAL A 593 20.84 -12.64 -28.70
C VAL A 593 21.19 -11.33 -29.42
N ALA A 594 21.15 -11.32 -30.74
CA ALA A 594 21.47 -10.14 -31.55
C ALA A 594 20.49 -8.98 -31.25
N TYR A 595 19.20 -9.27 -31.18
CA TYR A 595 18.15 -8.28 -30.86
C TYR A 595 18.33 -7.66 -29.47
N TRP A 596 18.58 -8.48 -28.47
CA TRP A 596 18.77 -8.03 -27.10
C TRP A 596 20.04 -7.22 -26.92
N ASN A 597 21.11 -7.62 -27.58
CA ASN A 597 22.38 -6.86 -27.61
C ASN A 597 22.17 -5.48 -28.22
N TYR A 598 21.39 -5.41 -29.30
CA TYR A 598 21.07 -4.15 -29.95
C TYR A 598 20.27 -3.23 -28.99
N LEU A 599 19.22 -3.72 -28.37
CA LEU A 599 18.44 -2.95 -27.41
C LEU A 599 19.30 -2.47 -26.23
N SER A 600 20.10 -3.36 -25.68
CA SER A 600 20.97 -3.02 -24.54
C SER A 600 21.98 -1.94 -24.89
N ALA A 601 22.57 -2.02 -26.08
CA ALA A 601 23.52 -1.01 -26.57
C ALA A 601 22.82 0.34 -26.80
N CYS A 602 21.56 0.35 -27.28
CA CYS A 602 20.79 1.57 -27.46
C CYS A 602 20.49 2.23 -26.11
N TYR A 603 20.09 1.46 -25.09
CA TYR A 603 19.83 2.01 -23.74
C TYR A 603 21.11 2.59 -23.12
N TRP A 604 22.22 1.86 -23.17
CA TRP A 604 23.49 2.38 -22.64
C TRP A 604 23.97 3.65 -23.34
N LEU A 605 23.84 3.72 -24.69
CA LEU A 605 24.14 4.93 -25.42
C LEU A 605 23.24 6.10 -25.01
N MET A 606 21.96 5.84 -24.83
CA MET A 606 20.97 6.84 -24.40
C MET A 606 21.32 7.38 -23.01
N ASP A 607 21.64 6.52 -22.07
CA ASP A 607 22.04 6.92 -20.71
C ASP A 607 23.30 7.77 -20.68
N ALA A 608 24.27 7.41 -21.52
CA ALA A 608 25.52 8.16 -21.63
C ALA A 608 25.35 9.54 -22.31
N ASP A 609 24.29 9.71 -23.14
CA ASP A 609 23.95 10.98 -23.80
C ASP A 609 23.13 11.91 -22.90
N MET A 610 22.32 11.34 -22.00
CA MET A 610 21.52 12.10 -21.01
C MET A 610 22.36 12.73 -19.91
#